data_5cd57a7dbc59b0bf8eee56a52e491199
#
_entry.id   5cd57a7dbc59b0bf8eee56a52e491199
#
_cell.length_a   1.000
_cell.length_b   1.000
_cell.length_c   1.000
_cell.angle_alpha   90.00
_cell.angle_beta   90.00
_cell.angle_gamma   90.00
#
_symmetry.space_group_name_H-M   'P 1'
#
loop_
_entity.id
_entity.type
_entity.pdbx_description
1 polymer ?
#
loop_
_entity_poly.entity_id
_entity_poly.type
_entity_poly.pdbx_seq_one_letter_code
_entity_poly.pdbx_strand_id
1 'polypeptide(L)'
;MKLFKAISSSGELSRRKSIDAIQEAMVTVNGKLILDPFIDVEAKDDIRLDDKKINYNTDLTTILLNKPKGYISTKSDEKGRKTIFELIPKKPPLNHVGRLDKDTTGAILLTNDGNLSQYLMHPKNKIEKEYIAITNQYISE
;
A
#
# COMPACT_ATOMS: atom_id res chain seq x y z
N MET A 1 11.77 -12.34 -0.38
CA MET A 1 11.19 -10.98 -0.53
C MET A 1 12.31 -9.99 -0.82
N LYS A 2 12.07 -9.00 -1.67
CA LYS A 2 13.09 -7.96 -1.93
C LYS A 2 13.30 -7.06 -0.71
N LEU A 3 14.55 -6.65 -0.44
CA LEU A 3 14.92 -5.87 0.74
C LEU A 3 14.07 -4.59 0.90
N PHE A 4 13.89 -3.82 -0.17
CA PHE A 4 13.07 -2.59 -0.08
C PHE A 4 11.60 -2.90 0.28
N LYS A 5 11.09 -4.06 -0.13
CA LYS A 5 9.72 -4.50 0.23
C LYS A 5 9.65 -4.87 1.71
N ALA A 6 10.65 -5.56 2.24
CA ALA A 6 10.74 -5.88 3.66
C ALA A 6 10.71 -4.59 4.51
N ILE A 7 11.54 -3.60 4.18
CA ILE A 7 11.57 -2.32 4.89
C ILE A 7 10.22 -1.60 4.78
N SER A 8 9.65 -1.50 3.58
CA SER A 8 8.35 -0.82 3.42
C SER A 8 7.19 -1.55 4.09
N SER A 9 7.27 -2.87 4.27
CA SER A 9 6.24 -3.65 4.98
C SER A 9 6.24 -3.41 6.49
N SER A 10 7.32 -2.89 7.05
CA SER A 10 7.36 -2.48 8.46
C SER A 10 6.53 -1.23 8.76
N GLY A 11 6.22 -0.43 7.72
CA GLY A 11 5.54 0.85 7.85
C GLY A 11 6.44 2.03 8.19
N GLU A 12 7.75 1.82 8.39
CA GLU A 12 8.70 2.90 8.71
C GLU A 12 8.91 3.83 7.50
N LEU A 13 9.04 3.27 6.31
CA LEU A 13 9.28 4.02 5.07
C LEU A 13 8.33 3.58 3.96
N SER A 14 8.03 4.48 3.02
CA SER A 14 7.39 4.11 1.76
C SER A 14 8.36 3.29 0.88
N ARG A 15 7.85 2.59 -0.14
CA ARG A 15 8.69 1.82 -1.07
C ARG A 15 9.82 2.65 -1.69
N ARG A 16 9.50 3.87 -2.16
CA ARG A 16 10.49 4.77 -2.76
C ARG A 16 11.54 5.18 -1.73
N LYS A 17 11.11 5.63 -0.56
CA LYS A 17 12.03 6.00 0.53
C LYS A 17 12.87 4.83 1.04
N SER A 18 12.35 3.59 0.98
CA SER A 18 13.14 2.41 1.32
C SER A 18 14.27 2.17 0.33
N ILE A 19 14.02 2.37 -0.97
CA ILE A 19 15.05 2.29 -2.00
C ILE A 19 16.11 3.37 -1.79
N ASP A 20 15.68 4.61 -1.56
CA ASP A 20 16.58 5.74 -1.32
C ASP A 20 17.48 5.47 -0.09
N ALA A 21 16.91 5.03 1.03
CA ALA A 21 17.64 4.72 2.26
C ALA A 21 18.69 3.61 2.08
N ILE A 22 18.38 2.57 1.29
CA ILE A 22 19.34 1.52 0.98
C ILE A 22 20.50 2.08 0.17
N GLN A 23 20.22 2.86 -0.86
CA GLN A 23 21.24 3.47 -1.74
C GLN A 23 22.07 4.52 -1.02
N GLU A 24 21.53 5.18 0.00
CA GLU A 24 22.23 6.14 0.86
C GLU A 24 23.00 5.48 2.01
N ALA A 25 23.22 4.17 1.94
CA ALA A 25 24.00 3.40 2.91
C ALA A 25 23.44 3.40 4.35
N MET A 26 22.14 3.54 4.51
CA MET A 26 21.48 3.56 5.82
C MET A 26 21.03 2.17 6.30
N VAL A 27 21.19 1.11 5.49
CA VAL A 27 20.62 -0.22 5.75
C VAL A 27 21.69 -1.29 5.84
N THR A 28 21.61 -2.10 6.89
CA THR A 28 22.40 -3.32 7.02
C THR A 28 21.50 -4.56 7.04
N VAL A 29 22.02 -5.66 6.52
CA VAL A 29 21.41 -6.99 6.59
C VAL A 29 22.43 -7.94 7.19
N ASN A 30 22.09 -8.57 8.32
CA ASN A 30 22.99 -9.46 9.06
C ASN A 30 24.36 -8.81 9.35
N GLY A 31 24.36 -7.52 9.69
CA GLY A 31 25.55 -6.74 10.00
C GLY A 31 26.35 -6.23 8.79
N LYS A 32 25.94 -6.57 7.56
CA LYS A 32 26.58 -6.10 6.32
C LYS A 32 25.82 -4.92 5.73
N LEU A 33 26.55 -3.87 5.37
CA LEU A 33 26.01 -2.74 4.64
C LEU A 33 25.54 -3.18 3.24
N ILE A 34 24.32 -2.85 2.88
CA ILE A 34 23.72 -3.21 1.58
C ILE A 34 23.36 -1.93 0.83
N LEU A 35 23.75 -1.86 -0.44
CA LEU A 35 23.43 -0.76 -1.35
C LEU A 35 22.44 -1.14 -2.45
N ASP A 36 22.23 -2.45 -2.68
CA ASP A 36 21.27 -2.94 -3.66
C ASP A 36 19.91 -3.21 -3.02
N PRO A 37 18.86 -2.43 -3.36
CA PRO A 37 17.52 -2.61 -2.81
C PRO A 37 16.81 -3.87 -3.30
N PHE A 38 17.33 -4.53 -4.34
CA PHE A 38 16.66 -5.65 -5.00
C PHE A 38 17.22 -7.02 -4.59
N ILE A 39 18.11 -7.10 -3.62
CA ILE A 39 18.53 -8.40 -3.05
C ILE A 39 17.35 -9.08 -2.37
N ASP A 40 17.37 -10.40 -2.35
CA ASP A 40 16.38 -11.17 -1.62
C ASP A 40 16.77 -11.34 -0.15
N VAL A 41 15.79 -11.16 0.73
CA VAL A 41 15.91 -11.36 2.17
C VAL A 41 14.87 -12.36 2.65
N GLU A 42 15.19 -13.07 3.73
CA GLU A 42 14.32 -14.05 4.38
C GLU A 42 13.83 -13.52 5.74
N ALA A 43 12.78 -14.15 6.26
CA ALA A 43 12.19 -13.75 7.54
C ALA A 43 13.15 -13.79 8.74
N LYS A 44 14.21 -14.62 8.64
CA LYS A 44 15.24 -14.75 9.69
C LYS A 44 16.32 -13.66 9.64
N ASP A 45 16.40 -12.89 8.54
CA ASP A 45 17.46 -11.89 8.36
C ASP A 45 17.26 -10.70 9.31
N ASP A 46 18.36 -10.26 9.93
CA ASP A 46 18.39 -9.07 10.77
C ASP A 46 18.58 -7.83 9.91
N ILE A 47 17.47 -7.13 9.64
CA ILE A 47 17.47 -5.91 8.84
C ILE A 47 17.44 -4.70 9.78
N ARG A 48 18.36 -3.77 9.59
CA ARG A 48 18.45 -2.53 10.36
C ARG A 48 18.48 -1.32 9.46
N LEU A 49 17.75 -0.29 9.88
CA LEU A 49 17.76 1.05 9.31
C LEU A 49 18.34 2.00 10.37
N ASP A 50 19.45 2.67 10.06
CA ASP A 50 20.21 3.49 11.03
C ASP A 50 20.42 2.76 12.37
N ASP A 51 20.96 1.53 12.31
CA ASP A 51 21.20 0.64 13.43
C ASP A 51 19.96 0.17 14.19
N LYS A 52 18.79 0.70 13.89
CA LYS A 52 17.51 0.29 14.48
C LYS A 52 16.95 -0.93 13.77
N LYS A 53 16.69 -1.99 14.51
CA LYS A 53 16.06 -3.21 13.95
C LYS A 53 14.68 -2.94 13.40
N ILE A 54 14.45 -3.42 12.17
CA ILE A 54 13.15 -3.34 11.48
C ILE A 54 12.39 -4.64 11.71
N ASN A 55 11.17 -4.51 12.22
CA ASN A 55 10.22 -5.63 12.27
C ASN A 55 9.34 -5.58 11.03
N TYR A 56 9.58 -6.45 10.09
CA TYR A 56 8.80 -6.52 8.87
C TYR A 56 7.84 -7.71 8.89
N ASN A 57 6.70 -7.52 8.22
CA ASN A 57 5.63 -8.50 8.18
C ASN A 57 5.61 -9.19 6.81
N THR A 58 5.57 -10.51 6.82
CA THR A 58 5.42 -11.35 5.63
C THR A 58 3.98 -11.83 5.43
N ASP A 59 3.10 -11.61 6.41
CA ASP A 59 1.72 -12.05 6.34
C ASP A 59 0.91 -11.19 5.36
N LEU A 60 0.19 -11.87 4.49
CA LEU A 60 -0.69 -11.22 3.53
C LEU A 60 -2.01 -10.86 4.20
N THR A 61 -2.40 -9.60 4.06
CA THR A 61 -3.64 -9.06 4.61
C THR A 61 -4.40 -8.32 3.51
N THR A 62 -5.68 -8.62 3.41
CA THR A 62 -6.60 -7.93 2.50
C THR A 62 -7.86 -7.53 3.26
N ILE A 63 -8.26 -6.28 3.12
CA ILE A 63 -9.48 -5.72 3.72
C ILE A 63 -10.40 -5.24 2.61
N LEU A 64 -11.66 -5.61 2.70
CA LEU A 64 -12.74 -5.02 1.92
C LEU A 64 -13.39 -3.92 2.76
N LEU A 65 -13.27 -2.68 2.33
CA LEU A 65 -13.87 -1.52 2.97
C LEU A 65 -15.12 -1.10 2.18
N ASN A 66 -16.24 -0.93 2.85
CA ASN A 66 -17.35 -0.16 2.31
C ASN A 66 -17.07 1.32 2.56
N LYS A 67 -16.49 1.98 1.56
CA LYS A 67 -16.05 3.37 1.69
C LYS A 67 -17.26 4.30 1.92
N PRO A 68 -17.28 5.06 3.00
CA PRO A 68 -18.31 6.09 3.21
C PRO A 68 -18.01 7.33 2.36
N LYS A 69 -19.03 8.17 2.20
CA LYS A 69 -18.91 9.50 1.62
C LYS A 69 -17.98 10.39 2.45
N GLY A 70 -17.22 11.25 1.79
CA GLY A 70 -16.39 12.24 2.45
C GLY A 70 -14.94 11.85 2.69
N TYR A 71 -14.53 10.63 2.30
CA TYR A 71 -13.17 10.13 2.43
C TYR A 71 -12.49 9.97 1.07
N ILE A 72 -11.24 10.39 0.97
CA ILE A 72 -10.45 10.26 -0.26
C ILE A 72 -9.61 9.00 -0.26
N SER A 73 -9.38 8.44 -1.45
CA SER A 73 -8.61 7.19 -1.66
C SER A 73 -7.12 7.48 -1.87
N THR A 74 -6.46 8.03 -0.85
CA THR A 74 -5.02 8.30 -0.85
C THR A 74 -4.44 8.10 0.54
N LYS A 75 -3.14 7.82 0.64
CA LYS A 75 -2.43 7.67 1.92
C LYS A 75 -2.17 9.01 2.61
N SER A 76 -1.98 10.06 1.84
CA SER A 76 -1.73 11.40 2.35
C SER A 76 -2.50 12.44 1.55
N ASP A 77 -2.87 13.49 2.20
CA ASP A 77 -3.52 14.64 1.57
C ASP A 77 -2.93 15.94 2.09
N GLU A 78 -2.36 16.73 1.20
CA GLU A 78 -1.75 18.03 1.53
C GLU A 78 -2.77 19.03 2.09
N LYS A 79 -4.05 18.87 1.74
CA LYS A 79 -5.15 19.70 2.23
C LYS A 79 -5.73 19.22 3.56
N GLY A 80 -5.21 18.16 4.16
CA GLY A 80 -5.68 17.63 5.44
C GLY A 80 -7.07 17.00 5.40
N ARG A 81 -7.56 16.57 4.22
CA ARG A 81 -8.86 15.89 4.09
C ARG A 81 -8.78 14.49 4.67
N LYS A 82 -9.92 13.98 5.13
CA LYS A 82 -10.01 12.60 5.66
C LYS A 82 -9.73 11.58 4.57
N THR A 83 -8.90 10.58 4.89
CA THR A 83 -8.56 9.49 4.00
C THR A 83 -9.14 8.17 4.47
N ILE A 84 -9.32 7.22 3.53
CA ILE A 84 -9.80 5.86 3.85
C ILE A 84 -8.88 5.13 4.85
N PHE A 85 -7.61 5.52 4.97
CA PHE A 85 -6.65 4.91 5.90
C PHE A 85 -6.93 5.24 7.37
N GLU A 86 -7.75 6.25 7.65
CA GLU A 86 -8.24 6.51 9.02
C GLU A 86 -9.30 5.51 9.48
N LEU A 87 -9.89 4.76 8.56
CA LEU A 87 -10.97 3.80 8.81
C LEU A 87 -10.49 2.36 8.99
N ILE A 88 -9.20 2.11 8.81
CA ILE A 88 -8.61 0.77 8.86
C ILE A 88 -7.46 0.70 9.87
N PRO A 89 -7.07 -0.49 10.31
CA PRO A 89 -5.89 -0.64 11.17
C PRO A 89 -4.63 -0.09 10.49
N LYS A 90 -3.76 0.53 11.27
CA LYS A 90 -2.50 1.09 10.77
C LYS A 90 -1.45 0.03 10.45
N LYS A 91 -1.57 -1.14 11.07
CA LYS A 91 -0.65 -2.27 10.89
C LYS A 91 -1.42 -3.54 10.54
N PRO A 92 -0.96 -4.33 9.58
CA PRO A 92 0.15 -4.03 8.66
C PRO A 92 -0.19 -2.87 7.72
N PRO A 93 0.82 -2.17 7.15
CA PRO A 93 0.56 -1.12 6.19
C PRO A 93 -0.03 -1.69 4.90
N LEU A 94 -1.17 -1.17 4.49
CA LEU A 94 -1.91 -1.60 3.30
C LEU A 94 -1.86 -0.52 2.21
N ASN A 95 -2.12 -0.95 0.99
CA ASN A 95 -2.30 -0.06 -0.16
C ASN A 95 -3.71 -0.25 -0.71
N HIS A 96 -4.33 0.84 -1.17
CA HIS A 96 -5.63 0.76 -1.83
C HIS A 96 -5.49 0.14 -3.23
N VAL A 97 -6.47 -0.69 -3.59
CA VAL A 97 -6.60 -1.28 -4.92
C VAL A 97 -7.61 -0.47 -5.71
N GLY A 98 -7.14 0.39 -6.59
CA GLY A 98 -7.96 1.36 -7.27
C GLY A 98 -8.35 2.54 -6.37
N ARG A 99 -9.26 3.35 -6.85
CA ARG A 99 -9.68 4.59 -6.19
C ARG A 99 -11.17 4.82 -6.40
N LEU A 100 -11.83 5.32 -5.36
CA LEU A 100 -13.17 5.90 -5.44
C LEU A 100 -13.08 7.38 -5.10
N ASP A 101 -13.87 8.21 -5.76
CA ASP A 101 -13.92 9.64 -5.50
C ASP A 101 -14.43 9.92 -4.08
N LYS A 102 -14.14 11.11 -3.56
CA LYS A 102 -14.48 11.53 -2.20
C LYS A 102 -15.94 11.23 -1.84
N ASP A 103 -16.88 11.57 -2.71
CA ASP A 103 -18.30 11.43 -2.46
C ASP A 103 -18.91 10.14 -3.04
N THR A 104 -18.09 9.28 -3.63
CA THR A 104 -18.49 7.94 -4.07
C THR A 104 -18.40 6.98 -2.88
N THR A 105 -19.45 6.18 -2.70
CA THR A 105 -19.52 5.13 -1.68
C THR A 105 -19.38 3.76 -2.34
N GLY A 106 -18.97 2.75 -1.58
CA GLY A 106 -18.95 1.37 -2.03
C GLY A 106 -17.64 0.64 -1.76
N ALA A 107 -17.48 -0.48 -2.43
CA ALA A 107 -16.40 -1.43 -2.19
C ALA A 107 -15.05 -0.90 -2.67
N ILE A 108 -14.07 -0.90 -1.78
CA ILE A 108 -12.66 -0.68 -2.10
C ILE A 108 -11.82 -1.69 -1.33
N LEU A 109 -10.88 -2.32 -2.03
CA LEU A 109 -9.93 -3.26 -1.43
C LEU A 109 -8.65 -2.53 -1.00
N LEU A 110 -8.12 -2.94 0.16
CA LEU A 110 -6.81 -2.52 0.65
C LEU A 110 -6.02 -3.79 0.98
N THR A 111 -4.79 -3.87 0.50
CA THR A 111 -3.96 -5.06 0.65
C THR A 111 -2.48 -4.75 0.71
N ASN A 112 -1.70 -5.62 1.33
CA ASN A 112 -0.26 -5.67 1.21
C ASN A 112 0.22 -6.74 0.21
N ASP A 113 -0.71 -7.47 -0.41
CA ASP A 113 -0.40 -8.42 -1.48
C ASP A 113 -0.25 -7.66 -2.81
N GLY A 114 1.00 -7.42 -3.20
CA GLY A 114 1.31 -6.71 -4.45
C GLY A 114 0.90 -7.48 -5.70
N ASN A 115 0.90 -8.82 -5.66
CA ASN A 115 0.48 -9.64 -6.79
C ASN A 115 -1.04 -9.56 -6.99
N LEU A 116 -1.81 -9.65 -5.92
CA LEU A 116 -3.25 -9.47 -5.95
C LEU A 116 -3.62 -8.08 -6.46
N SER A 117 -2.98 -7.05 -5.92
CA SER A 117 -3.20 -5.65 -6.32
C SER A 117 -2.93 -5.44 -7.82
N GLN A 118 -1.80 -5.95 -8.32
CA GLN A 118 -1.45 -5.86 -9.73
C GLN A 118 -2.43 -6.63 -10.62
N TYR A 119 -2.84 -7.82 -10.21
CA TYR A 119 -3.82 -8.61 -10.94
C TYR A 119 -5.15 -7.86 -11.09
N LEU A 120 -5.65 -7.28 -10.00
CA LEU A 120 -6.93 -6.57 -9.98
C LEU A 120 -6.90 -5.23 -10.73
N MET A 121 -5.76 -4.53 -10.72
CA MET A 121 -5.65 -3.20 -11.34
C MET A 121 -5.18 -3.21 -12.79
N HIS A 122 -4.49 -4.26 -13.25
CA HIS A 122 -3.94 -4.26 -14.59
C HIS A 122 -5.05 -4.42 -15.65
N PRO A 123 -5.13 -3.52 -16.66
CA PRO A 123 -6.21 -3.52 -17.66
C PRO A 123 -6.36 -4.82 -18.45
N LYS A 124 -5.25 -5.57 -18.65
CA LYS A 124 -5.28 -6.86 -19.37
C LYS A 124 -6.19 -7.91 -18.74
N ASN A 125 -6.40 -7.84 -17.42
CA ASN A 125 -7.19 -8.82 -16.67
C ASN A 125 -8.69 -8.53 -16.72
N LYS A 126 -9.09 -7.36 -17.24
CA LYS A 126 -10.49 -6.98 -17.50
C LYS A 126 -11.42 -7.24 -16.30
N ILE A 127 -10.95 -6.89 -15.11
CA ILE A 127 -11.77 -7.01 -13.89
C ILE A 127 -12.92 -6.00 -13.98
N GLU A 128 -14.13 -6.51 -13.95
CA GLU A 128 -15.33 -5.68 -14.04
C GLU A 128 -15.55 -4.85 -12.78
N LYS A 129 -16.01 -3.62 -12.97
CA LYS A 129 -16.42 -2.71 -11.91
C LYS A 129 -17.81 -2.19 -12.23
N GLU A 130 -18.75 -2.37 -11.32
CA GLU A 130 -20.12 -1.92 -11.47
C GLU A 130 -20.36 -0.68 -10.61
N TYR A 131 -20.95 0.35 -11.23
CA TYR A 131 -21.33 1.59 -10.56
C TYR A 131 -22.82 1.85 -10.75
N ILE A 132 -23.47 2.28 -9.68
CA ILE A 132 -24.86 2.75 -9.70
C ILE A 132 -24.83 4.26 -9.53
N ALA A 133 -25.35 4.99 -10.52
CA ALA A 133 -25.49 6.43 -10.47
C ALA A 133 -26.97 6.79 -10.35
N ILE A 134 -27.31 7.58 -9.33
CA ILE A 134 -28.65 8.10 -9.14
C ILE A 134 -28.66 9.56 -9.58
N THR A 135 -29.50 9.88 -10.54
CA THR A 135 -29.60 11.22 -11.14
C THR A 135 -31.00 11.79 -10.94
N ASN A 136 -31.09 13.11 -10.92
CA ASN A 136 -32.39 13.82 -10.85
C ASN A 136 -33.00 14.13 -12.22
N GLN A 137 -32.33 13.72 -13.29
CA GLN A 137 -32.78 13.90 -14.68
C GLN A 137 -32.62 12.59 -15.45
N TYR A 138 -33.47 12.39 -16.44
CA TYR A 138 -33.36 11.26 -17.35
C TYR A 138 -32.07 11.39 -18.19
N ILE A 139 -31.30 10.32 -18.24
CA ILE A 139 -30.11 10.21 -19.06
C ILE A 139 -30.38 9.13 -20.13
N SER A 140 -30.34 9.52 -21.40
CA SER A 140 -30.42 8.56 -22.51
C SER A 140 -29.14 7.74 -22.63
N GLU A 141 -29.27 6.51 -23.13
CA GLU A 141 -28.13 5.65 -23.44
C GLU A 141 -27.26 6.22 -24.57
#